data_8621633676718343d6264a17c6bcb507
#
_entry.id   8621633676718343d6264a17c6bcb507
#
_cell.length_a   1.000
_cell.length_b   1.000
_cell.length_c   1.000
_cell.angle_alpha   90.00
_cell.angle_beta   90.00
_cell.angle_gamma   90.00
#
_symmetry.space_group_name_H-M   'P 1'
#
loop_
_entity.id
_entity.type
_entity.pdbx_description
1 polymer ?
#
loop_
_entity_poly.entity_id
_entity_poly.type
_entity_poly.pdbx_seq_one_letter_code
_entity_poly.pdbx_strand_id
1 'polypeptide(L)'
;MAVTVYPVGDRGITLSCTQAVSIENQRRIWWIAQNIKEDYILDIIPGMNNITVTFDAYHDIDKAYLKSLLIELWHLSESASFTNTSGKLVEVPVFYGGEKGPDLLEVSKAHKISPHELIELHTAAIYTVYFVGFMPGFVYLGGLNPAIHTPRRAEPRLKIPSGSVGIGGAQTGVYPEESPGGWQIIGNTNMKFFDSTREDPSLFLPGDQLQFVVEGAEL
;
A
#
# COMPACT_ATOMS: atom_id res chain seq x y z
N MET A 1 19.16 15.91 -5.03
CA MET A 1 18.87 14.60 -5.63
C MET A 1 17.43 14.24 -5.26
N ALA A 2 16.69 13.60 -6.17
CA ALA A 2 15.31 13.18 -5.92
C ALA A 2 15.21 11.91 -5.04
N VAL A 3 16.33 11.22 -4.79
CA VAL A 3 16.40 10.00 -4.00
C VAL A 3 17.59 9.99 -3.05
N THR A 4 17.45 9.21 -1.98
CA THR A 4 18.53 8.85 -1.05
C THR A 4 18.68 7.33 -1.04
N VAL A 5 19.92 6.85 -0.91
CA VAL A 5 20.20 5.42 -0.77
C VAL A 5 21.00 5.18 0.50
N TYR A 6 20.49 4.32 1.37
CA TYR A 6 21.09 4.05 2.69
C TYR A 6 20.95 2.57 3.08
N PRO A 7 21.86 2.07 3.93
CA PRO A 7 21.78 0.69 4.42
C PRO A 7 20.64 0.53 5.44
N VAL A 8 20.04 -0.65 5.46
CA VAL A 8 19.05 -1.10 6.46
C VAL A 8 19.54 -2.40 7.07
N GLY A 9 20.03 -2.30 8.31
CA GLY A 9 20.73 -3.40 8.94
C GLY A 9 21.98 -3.85 8.15
N ASP A 10 22.36 -5.11 8.30
CA ASP A 10 23.55 -5.67 7.67
C ASP A 10 23.30 -6.22 6.26
N ARG A 11 22.05 -6.52 5.95
CA ARG A 11 21.62 -7.28 4.76
C ARG A 11 20.64 -6.53 3.86
N GLY A 12 20.50 -5.23 4.02
CA GLY A 12 19.55 -4.46 3.23
C GLY A 12 20.10 -3.11 2.79
N ILE A 13 19.66 -2.67 1.63
CA ILE A 13 19.85 -1.31 1.12
C ILE A 13 18.51 -0.79 0.62
N THR A 14 18.16 0.41 1.03
CA THR A 14 16.93 1.08 0.60
C THR A 14 17.24 2.29 -0.26
N LEU A 15 16.58 2.38 -1.42
CA LEU A 15 16.42 3.62 -2.17
C LEU A 15 15.09 4.24 -1.76
N SER A 16 15.10 5.47 -1.32
CA SER A 16 13.91 6.23 -0.91
C SER A 16 13.79 7.51 -1.72
N CYS A 17 12.62 7.72 -2.31
CA CYS A 17 12.30 8.98 -2.99
C CYS A 17 12.03 10.07 -1.96
N THR A 18 12.65 11.23 -2.14
CA THR A 18 12.50 12.38 -1.25
C THR A 18 11.34 13.30 -1.63
N GLN A 19 10.73 13.07 -2.78
CA GLN A 19 9.56 13.78 -3.27
C GLN A 19 8.27 13.24 -2.64
N ALA A 20 7.18 13.99 -2.77
CA ALA A 20 5.87 13.53 -2.34
C ALA A 20 5.47 12.21 -3.02
N VAL A 21 4.68 11.41 -2.34
CA VAL A 21 4.12 10.16 -2.90
C VAL A 21 3.29 10.47 -4.12
N SER A 22 3.59 9.79 -5.23
CA SER A 22 2.84 9.89 -6.47
C SER A 22 2.84 8.55 -7.20
N ILE A 23 1.85 8.34 -8.06
CA ILE A 23 1.79 7.14 -8.89
C ILE A 23 2.96 7.08 -9.87
N GLU A 24 3.46 8.22 -10.32
CA GLU A 24 4.62 8.30 -11.20
C GLU A 24 5.87 7.76 -10.52
N ASN A 25 6.18 8.25 -9.30
CA ASN A 25 7.29 7.74 -8.50
C ASN A 25 7.11 6.24 -8.19
N GLN A 26 5.87 5.80 -7.91
CA GLN A 26 5.61 4.40 -7.62
C GLN A 26 5.82 3.50 -8.83
N ARG A 27 5.47 3.94 -10.03
CA ARG A 27 5.77 3.22 -11.28
C ARG A 27 7.27 3.08 -11.52
N ARG A 28 8.06 4.08 -11.17
CA ARG A 28 9.53 4.02 -11.20
C ARG A 28 10.06 2.98 -10.22
N ILE A 29 9.52 2.93 -9.00
CA ILE A 29 9.86 1.90 -8.00
C ILE A 29 9.56 0.49 -8.54
N TRP A 30 8.39 0.26 -9.14
CA TRP A 30 8.06 -1.04 -9.73
C TRP A 30 8.98 -1.39 -10.89
N TRP A 31 9.30 -0.41 -11.74
CA TRP A 31 10.24 -0.63 -12.84
C TRP A 31 11.62 -1.02 -12.33
N ILE A 32 12.14 -0.35 -11.31
CA ILE A 32 13.40 -0.70 -10.67
C ILE A 32 13.35 -2.13 -10.14
N ALA A 33 12.28 -2.52 -9.44
CA ALA A 33 12.11 -3.86 -8.92
C ALA A 33 12.20 -4.94 -10.01
N GLN A 34 11.70 -4.66 -11.20
CA GLN A 34 11.73 -5.58 -12.34
C GLN A 34 13.09 -5.62 -13.06
N ASN A 35 13.93 -4.61 -12.88
CA ASN A 35 15.19 -4.45 -13.60
C ASN A 35 16.45 -4.72 -12.75
N ILE A 36 16.31 -5.03 -11.47
CA ILE A 36 17.39 -5.56 -10.65
C ILE A 36 17.62 -7.03 -11.03
N LYS A 37 18.86 -7.39 -11.42
CA LYS A 37 19.21 -8.73 -11.97
C LYS A 37 20.41 -9.37 -11.28
N GLU A 38 20.69 -8.98 -10.04
CA GLU A 38 21.86 -9.47 -9.29
C GLU A 38 21.52 -10.79 -8.59
N ASP A 39 22.26 -11.85 -8.86
CA ASP A 39 22.00 -13.22 -8.37
C ASP A 39 22.13 -13.36 -6.84
N TYR A 40 22.87 -12.46 -6.19
CA TYR A 40 23.04 -12.46 -4.73
C TYR A 40 21.91 -11.76 -3.98
N ILE A 41 20.93 -11.23 -4.68
CA ILE A 41 19.76 -10.59 -4.07
C ILE A 41 18.76 -11.66 -3.67
N LEU A 42 18.34 -11.61 -2.39
CA LEU A 42 17.35 -12.52 -1.82
C LEU A 42 15.94 -12.03 -2.06
N ASP A 43 15.69 -10.74 -1.76
CA ASP A 43 14.36 -10.13 -1.89
C ASP A 43 14.47 -8.72 -2.45
N ILE A 44 13.46 -8.35 -3.24
CA ILE A 44 13.23 -7.01 -3.74
C ILE A 44 11.87 -6.57 -3.23
N ILE A 45 11.84 -5.59 -2.33
CA ILE A 45 10.65 -5.21 -1.57
C ILE A 45 10.26 -3.77 -1.92
N PRO A 46 9.36 -3.56 -2.90
CA PRO A 46 8.75 -2.25 -3.13
C PRO A 46 7.90 -1.85 -1.94
N GLY A 47 8.05 -0.60 -1.51
CA GLY A 47 7.22 0.03 -0.49
C GLY A 47 6.60 1.33 -1.00
N MET A 48 6.05 2.13 -0.10
CA MET A 48 5.54 3.44 -0.45
C MET A 48 6.69 4.40 -0.70
N ASN A 49 6.87 4.81 -1.96
CA ASN A 49 7.91 5.75 -2.38
C ASN A 49 9.35 5.28 -2.10
N ASN A 50 9.56 3.98 -1.90
CA ASN A 50 10.87 3.38 -1.66
C ASN A 50 10.93 1.94 -2.18
N ILE A 51 12.15 1.43 -2.27
CA ILE A 51 12.44 0.02 -2.55
C ILE A 51 13.59 -0.44 -1.68
N THR A 52 13.42 -1.57 -1.03
CA THR A 52 14.47 -2.22 -0.25
C THR A 52 14.91 -3.49 -0.95
N VAL A 53 16.21 -3.65 -1.06
CA VAL A 53 16.85 -4.84 -1.61
C VAL A 53 17.56 -5.55 -0.46
N THR A 54 17.29 -6.83 -0.28
CA THR A 54 18.00 -7.67 0.69
C THR A 54 18.95 -8.64 0.00
N PHE A 55 20.01 -9.00 0.67
CA PHE A 55 21.06 -9.85 0.11
C PHE A 55 21.65 -10.80 1.15
N ASP A 56 22.27 -11.87 0.68
CA ASP A 56 22.90 -12.86 1.54
C ASP A 56 24.17 -12.29 2.20
N ALA A 57 24.24 -12.36 3.53
CA ALA A 57 25.39 -11.89 4.30
C ALA A 57 26.65 -12.78 4.13
N TYR A 58 26.51 -13.97 3.57
CA TYR A 58 27.65 -14.88 3.30
C TYR A 58 28.40 -14.54 2.00
N HIS A 59 27.84 -13.66 1.16
CA HIS A 59 28.52 -13.15 -0.01
C HIS A 59 29.24 -11.83 0.36
N ASP A 60 30.46 -11.69 -0.15
CA ASP A 60 31.21 -10.43 -0.08
C ASP A 60 30.61 -9.44 -1.09
N ILE A 61 29.59 -8.69 -0.62
CA ILE A 61 28.81 -7.82 -1.46
C ILE A 61 29.38 -6.41 -1.43
N ASP A 62 29.73 -5.89 -2.59
CA ASP A 62 30.06 -4.48 -2.76
C ASP A 62 28.81 -3.60 -2.60
N LYS A 63 28.59 -3.16 -1.36
CA LYS A 63 27.46 -2.25 -1.02
C LYS A 63 27.57 -0.91 -1.74
N ALA A 64 28.77 -0.48 -2.13
CA ALA A 64 28.97 0.76 -2.88
C ALA A 64 28.49 0.59 -4.33
N TYR A 65 28.79 -0.55 -4.93
CA TYR A 65 28.27 -0.94 -6.24
C TYR A 65 26.74 -0.99 -6.24
N LEU A 66 26.14 -1.71 -5.27
CA LEU A 66 24.68 -1.86 -5.19
C LEU A 66 23.97 -0.50 -4.99
N LYS A 67 24.59 0.39 -4.19
CA LYS A 67 24.09 1.77 -4.05
C LYS A 67 24.15 2.52 -5.38
N SER A 68 25.23 2.40 -6.13
CA SER A 68 25.40 3.05 -7.44
C SER A 68 24.41 2.49 -8.46
N LEU A 69 24.21 1.18 -8.48
CA LEU A 69 23.23 0.50 -9.33
C LEU A 69 21.80 1.02 -9.08
N LEU A 70 21.38 1.13 -7.81
CA LEU A 70 20.05 1.63 -7.49
C LEU A 70 19.85 3.09 -7.94
N ILE A 71 20.88 3.93 -7.82
CA ILE A 71 20.85 5.31 -8.30
C ILE A 71 20.76 5.36 -9.84
N GLU A 72 21.55 4.52 -10.52
CA GLU A 72 21.53 4.42 -11.98
C GLU A 72 20.16 3.96 -12.48
N LEU A 73 19.60 2.91 -11.89
CA LEU A 73 18.25 2.43 -12.23
C LEU A 73 17.19 3.50 -12.00
N TRP A 74 17.32 4.31 -10.94
CA TRP A 74 16.43 5.45 -10.71
C TRP A 74 16.52 6.46 -11.87
N HIS A 75 17.70 6.80 -12.37
CA HIS A 75 17.85 7.69 -13.51
C HIS A 75 17.33 7.08 -14.81
N LEU A 76 17.62 5.81 -15.06
CA LEU A 76 17.12 5.10 -16.25
C LEU A 76 15.58 5.03 -16.26
N SER A 77 14.96 4.91 -15.08
CA SER A 77 13.49 4.89 -14.98
C SER A 77 12.81 6.20 -15.41
N GLU A 78 13.53 7.32 -15.55
CA GLU A 78 12.98 8.59 -16.05
C GLU A 78 12.54 8.53 -17.52
N SER A 79 13.26 7.76 -18.33
CA SER A 79 12.96 7.55 -19.75
C SER A 79 12.20 6.26 -20.04
N ALA A 80 11.90 5.49 -18.98
CA ALA A 80 11.21 4.22 -19.14
C ALA A 80 9.75 4.44 -19.57
N SER A 81 9.34 3.79 -20.65
CA SER A 81 7.92 3.70 -21.00
C SER A 81 7.25 2.74 -20.01
N PHE A 82 6.45 3.27 -19.13
CA PHE A 82 5.56 2.45 -18.31
C PHE A 82 4.39 2.01 -19.19
N THR A 83 4.63 1.03 -20.08
CA THR A 83 3.57 0.43 -20.86
C THR A 83 2.53 -0.10 -19.89
N ASN A 84 1.35 0.47 -19.98
CA ASN A 84 0.10 0.15 -19.26
C ASN A 84 0.22 -0.99 -18.25
N THR A 85 0.71 -0.71 -17.07
CA THR A 85 0.59 -1.58 -15.91
C THR A 85 -0.78 -1.34 -15.24
N SER A 86 -1.83 -1.10 -16.03
CA SER A 86 -3.18 -1.19 -15.49
C SER A 86 -3.45 -2.68 -15.29
N GLY A 87 -3.26 -3.12 -14.06
CA GLY A 87 -3.73 -4.40 -13.61
C GLY A 87 -5.25 -4.51 -13.73
N LYS A 88 -5.82 -5.58 -13.23
CA LYS A 88 -7.28 -5.74 -13.16
C LYS A 88 -7.89 -4.64 -12.30
N LEU A 89 -9.12 -4.26 -12.63
CA LEU A 89 -9.99 -3.43 -11.78
C LEU A 89 -11.02 -4.34 -11.10
N VAL A 90 -11.12 -4.27 -9.79
CA VAL A 90 -12.06 -5.08 -8.99
C VAL A 90 -12.91 -4.17 -8.12
N GLU A 91 -14.22 -4.35 -8.15
CA GLU A 91 -15.13 -3.73 -7.20
C GLU A 91 -15.11 -4.49 -5.87
N VAL A 92 -14.99 -3.76 -4.76
CA VAL A 92 -14.94 -4.30 -3.41
C VAL A 92 -16.16 -3.81 -2.63
N PRO A 93 -17.17 -4.67 -2.43
CA PRO A 93 -18.35 -4.33 -1.63
C PRO A 93 -17.97 -4.09 -0.17
N VAL A 94 -18.45 -2.99 0.41
CA VAL A 94 -18.15 -2.61 1.79
C VAL A 94 -19.44 -2.22 2.51
N PHE A 95 -19.60 -2.76 3.72
CA PHE A 95 -20.60 -2.30 4.68
C PHE A 95 -19.96 -1.25 5.60
N TYR A 96 -20.47 -0.04 5.59
CA TYR A 96 -19.91 1.10 6.35
C TYR A 96 -20.60 1.33 7.67
N GLY A 97 -19.85 1.77 8.70
CA GLY A 97 -20.38 2.17 9.99
C GLY A 97 -20.82 1.02 10.89
N GLY A 98 -21.57 1.36 11.93
CA GLY A 98 -21.99 0.44 12.97
C GLY A 98 -20.83 -0.34 13.61
N GLU A 99 -21.04 -1.60 13.95
CA GLU A 99 -19.98 -2.48 14.46
C GLU A 99 -18.88 -2.78 13.42
N LYS A 100 -19.21 -2.72 12.12
CA LYS A 100 -18.29 -2.99 11.03
C LYS A 100 -17.36 -1.81 10.71
N GLY A 101 -17.77 -0.59 11.06
CA GLY A 101 -17.00 0.63 10.85
C GLY A 101 -17.04 1.56 12.06
N PRO A 102 -16.53 1.13 13.23
CA PRO A 102 -16.73 1.84 14.51
C PRO A 102 -16.15 3.25 14.55
N ASP A 103 -15.25 3.60 13.63
CA ASP A 103 -14.62 4.92 13.59
C ASP A 103 -15.27 5.86 12.56
N LEU A 104 -16.24 5.39 11.76
CA LEU A 104 -16.85 6.18 10.68
C LEU A 104 -17.40 7.54 11.18
N LEU A 105 -18.15 7.52 12.27
CA LEU A 105 -18.76 8.73 12.84
C LEU A 105 -17.71 9.69 13.42
N GLU A 106 -16.67 9.13 14.07
CA GLU A 106 -15.59 9.95 14.64
C GLU A 106 -14.77 10.62 13.54
N VAL A 107 -14.42 9.86 12.48
CA VAL A 107 -13.71 10.39 11.32
C VAL A 107 -14.53 11.47 10.61
N SER A 108 -15.81 11.25 10.38
CA SER A 108 -16.72 12.26 9.77
C SER A 108 -16.74 13.55 10.58
N LYS A 109 -16.91 13.43 11.90
CA LYS A 109 -16.90 14.56 12.82
C LYS A 109 -15.57 15.33 12.80
N ALA A 110 -14.44 14.62 12.76
CA ALA A 110 -13.11 15.23 12.72
C ALA A 110 -12.92 16.07 11.46
N HIS A 111 -13.47 15.64 10.33
CA HIS A 111 -13.43 16.35 9.05
C HIS A 111 -14.57 17.35 8.85
N LYS A 112 -15.54 17.42 9.79
CA LYS A 112 -16.74 18.29 9.72
C LYS A 112 -17.61 18.04 8.48
N ILE A 113 -17.70 16.79 8.08
CA ILE A 113 -18.54 16.29 6.98
C ILE A 113 -19.56 15.28 7.51
N SER A 114 -20.58 14.99 6.73
CA SER A 114 -21.53 13.93 7.09
C SER A 114 -20.92 12.55 6.87
N PRO A 115 -21.40 11.50 7.57
CA PRO A 115 -21.00 10.11 7.30
C PRO A 115 -21.25 9.70 5.84
N HIS A 116 -22.35 10.15 5.24
CA HIS A 116 -22.64 9.92 3.82
C HIS A 116 -21.58 10.54 2.91
N GLU A 117 -21.21 11.78 3.15
CA GLU A 117 -20.17 12.46 2.37
C GLU A 117 -18.80 11.78 2.51
N LEU A 118 -18.46 11.28 3.70
CA LEU A 118 -17.23 10.49 3.88
C LEU A 118 -17.26 9.23 3.03
N ILE A 119 -18.37 8.48 3.02
CA ILE A 119 -18.56 7.28 2.22
C ILE A 119 -18.46 7.62 0.72
N GLU A 120 -19.12 8.70 0.27
CA GLU A 120 -19.06 9.16 -1.11
C GLU A 120 -17.61 9.47 -1.53
N LEU A 121 -16.87 10.24 -0.72
CA LEU A 121 -15.47 10.56 -1.00
C LEU A 121 -14.57 9.32 -1.01
N HIS A 122 -14.88 8.32 -0.19
CA HIS A 122 -14.12 7.06 -0.14
C HIS A 122 -14.44 6.15 -1.32
N THR A 123 -15.67 6.11 -1.81
CA THR A 123 -16.10 5.23 -2.90
C THR A 123 -15.95 5.82 -4.31
N ALA A 124 -15.82 7.15 -4.40
CA ALA A 124 -15.68 7.85 -5.70
C ALA A 124 -14.37 7.56 -6.41
N ALA A 125 -13.32 7.19 -5.68
CA ALA A 125 -11.98 7.01 -6.22
C ALA A 125 -11.77 5.58 -6.74
N ILE A 126 -11.02 5.46 -7.86
CA ILE A 126 -10.36 4.21 -8.25
C ILE A 126 -8.99 4.23 -7.59
N TYR A 127 -8.74 3.26 -6.72
CA TYR A 127 -7.51 3.12 -5.99
C TYR A 127 -6.51 2.24 -6.74
N THR A 128 -5.24 2.58 -6.67
CA THR A 128 -4.17 1.74 -7.20
C THR A 128 -3.43 1.06 -6.05
N VAL A 129 -3.19 -0.24 -6.16
CA VAL A 129 -2.35 -0.99 -5.22
C VAL A 129 -0.91 -0.58 -5.44
N TYR A 130 -0.32 0.13 -4.48
CA TYR A 130 1.07 0.56 -4.57
C TYR A 130 2.02 -0.58 -4.19
N PHE A 131 1.70 -1.29 -3.14
CA PHE A 131 2.43 -2.51 -2.73
C PHE A 131 1.56 -3.37 -1.81
N VAL A 132 1.98 -4.61 -1.65
CA VAL A 132 1.40 -5.58 -0.71
C VAL A 132 2.42 -5.78 0.42
N GLY A 133 2.00 -5.70 1.69
CA GLY A 133 2.92 -5.80 2.81
C GLY A 133 2.20 -5.78 4.15
N PHE A 134 2.91 -5.66 5.25
CA PHE A 134 2.41 -5.81 6.62
C PHE A 134 2.00 -7.25 6.96
N MET A 135 1.09 -7.83 6.19
CA MET A 135 0.70 -9.24 6.24
C MET A 135 0.30 -9.72 4.84
N PRO A 136 0.25 -11.04 4.59
CA PRO A 136 -0.18 -11.58 3.29
C PRO A 136 -1.53 -11.02 2.85
N GLY A 137 -1.59 -10.47 1.64
CA GLY A 137 -2.81 -9.90 1.06
C GLY A 137 -3.20 -8.50 1.53
N PHE A 138 -2.48 -7.88 2.49
CA PHE A 138 -2.76 -6.50 2.86
C PHE A 138 -2.26 -5.54 1.77
N VAL A 139 -3.17 -4.75 1.22
CA VAL A 139 -2.90 -3.82 0.13
C VAL A 139 -2.79 -2.39 0.65
N TYR A 140 -1.71 -1.71 0.27
CA TYR A 140 -1.55 -0.28 0.49
C TYR A 140 -2.00 0.47 -0.75
N LEU A 141 -3.07 1.26 -0.62
CA LEU A 141 -3.75 1.91 -1.72
C LEU A 141 -3.37 3.38 -1.83
N GLY A 142 -3.03 3.80 -3.03
CA GLY A 142 -2.91 5.21 -3.40
C GLY A 142 -4.20 5.71 -4.03
N GLY A 143 -4.46 7.02 -3.87
CA GLY A 143 -5.64 7.66 -4.49
C GLY A 143 -6.72 8.09 -3.50
N LEU A 144 -6.49 7.97 -2.18
CA LEU A 144 -7.42 8.47 -1.18
C LEU A 144 -7.60 9.99 -1.32
N ASN A 145 -8.85 10.45 -1.31
CA ASN A 145 -9.17 11.87 -1.37
C ASN A 145 -8.54 12.62 -0.18
N PRO A 146 -7.76 13.70 -0.41
CA PRO A 146 -7.12 14.46 0.66
C PRO A 146 -8.08 14.99 1.72
N ALA A 147 -9.34 15.24 1.39
CA ALA A 147 -10.36 15.73 2.32
C ALA A 147 -10.67 14.75 3.47
N ILE A 148 -10.33 13.46 3.30
CA ILE A 148 -10.57 12.43 4.31
C ILE A 148 -9.27 11.76 4.80
N HIS A 149 -8.11 12.37 4.58
CA HIS A 149 -6.84 11.91 5.17
C HIS A 149 -6.91 12.00 6.69
N THR A 150 -6.83 10.87 7.37
CA THR A 150 -7.03 10.79 8.81
C THR A 150 -5.83 10.15 9.50
N PRO A 151 -5.23 10.79 10.51
CA PRO A 151 -4.14 10.19 11.27
C PRO A 151 -4.52 8.83 11.86
N ARG A 152 -3.52 7.97 12.02
CA ARG A 152 -3.67 6.72 12.77
C ARG A 152 -4.13 7.03 14.19
N ARG A 153 -4.80 6.08 14.81
CA ARG A 153 -5.17 6.15 16.25
C ARG A 153 -3.92 6.30 17.10
N ALA A 154 -4.01 7.11 18.15
CA ALA A 154 -2.94 7.25 19.13
C ALA A 154 -2.66 5.92 19.85
N GLU A 155 -3.73 5.17 20.13
CA GLU A 155 -3.67 3.84 20.72
C GLU A 155 -4.17 2.81 19.70
N PRO A 156 -3.28 1.95 19.16
CA PRO A 156 -3.67 0.88 18.27
C PRO A 156 -4.63 -0.12 18.95
N ARG A 157 -5.57 -0.66 18.19
CA ARG A 157 -6.40 -1.77 18.65
C ARG A 157 -5.57 -3.05 18.70
N LEU A 158 -5.81 -3.89 19.71
CA LEU A 158 -5.21 -5.22 19.80
C LEU A 158 -5.79 -6.18 18.77
N LYS A 159 -7.06 -5.93 18.37
CA LYS A 159 -7.80 -6.77 17.43
C LYS A 159 -8.59 -5.89 16.46
N ILE A 160 -8.30 -6.05 15.19
CA ILE A 160 -9.07 -5.53 14.07
C ILE A 160 -9.57 -6.76 13.31
N PRO A 161 -10.88 -6.95 13.12
CA PRO A 161 -11.43 -8.11 12.41
C PRO A 161 -10.94 -8.21 10.96
N SER A 162 -10.89 -9.43 10.43
CA SER A 162 -10.68 -9.68 8.99
C SER A 162 -11.72 -8.93 8.16
N GLY A 163 -11.33 -8.45 7.00
CA GLY A 163 -12.17 -7.67 6.08
C GLY A 163 -12.33 -6.19 6.48
N SER A 164 -11.77 -5.75 7.61
CA SER A 164 -11.91 -4.34 8.04
C SER A 164 -11.28 -3.39 7.03
N VAL A 165 -12.05 -2.38 6.63
CA VAL A 165 -11.63 -1.29 5.74
C VAL A 165 -11.26 -0.08 6.59
N GLY A 166 -10.04 0.45 6.40
CA GLY A 166 -9.55 1.51 7.25
C GLY A 166 -8.81 2.62 6.52
N ILE A 167 -8.71 3.77 7.20
CA ILE A 167 -7.91 4.93 6.78
C ILE A 167 -6.76 5.11 7.76
N GLY A 168 -5.55 5.27 7.22
CA GLY A 168 -4.34 5.55 7.99
C GLY A 168 -3.44 6.56 7.30
N GLY A 169 -3.47 7.81 7.75
CA GLY A 169 -2.81 8.93 7.07
C GLY A 169 -3.47 9.24 5.73
N ALA A 170 -2.69 9.25 4.68
CA ALA A 170 -3.13 9.48 3.30
C ALA A 170 -3.49 8.18 2.55
N GLN A 171 -3.71 7.09 3.26
CA GLN A 171 -3.92 5.76 2.69
C GLN A 171 -5.20 5.13 3.19
N THR A 172 -5.79 4.28 2.37
CA THR A 172 -6.82 3.32 2.76
C THR A 172 -6.35 1.90 2.42
N GLY A 173 -7.01 0.90 2.98
CA GLY A 173 -6.68 -0.50 2.75
C GLY A 173 -7.66 -1.43 3.47
N VAL A 174 -7.45 -2.73 3.27
CA VAL A 174 -8.29 -3.79 3.84
C VAL A 174 -7.40 -4.75 4.63
N TYR A 175 -7.79 -5.04 5.86
CA TYR A 175 -7.15 -6.05 6.70
C TYR A 175 -7.59 -7.45 6.25
N PRO A 176 -6.74 -8.26 5.61
CA PRO A 176 -7.15 -9.58 5.11
C PRO A 176 -7.43 -10.57 6.22
N GLU A 177 -6.76 -10.43 7.37
CA GLU A 177 -6.89 -11.28 8.54
C GLU A 177 -6.97 -10.46 9.83
N GLU A 178 -7.46 -11.07 10.94
CA GLU A 178 -7.49 -10.42 12.24
C GLU A 178 -6.07 -10.08 12.70
N SER A 179 -5.85 -8.83 13.10
CA SER A 179 -4.54 -8.36 13.55
C SER A 179 -4.63 -7.14 14.46
N PRO A 180 -3.58 -6.81 15.20
CA PRO A 180 -3.44 -5.49 15.78
C PRO A 180 -3.33 -4.42 14.69
N GLY A 181 -3.77 -3.18 14.97
CA GLY A 181 -3.59 -2.08 14.04
C GLY A 181 -4.10 -0.74 14.55
N GLY A 182 -3.58 0.33 13.96
CA GLY A 182 -3.87 1.70 14.37
C GLY A 182 -4.66 2.52 13.33
N TRP A 183 -5.21 1.89 12.29
CA TRP A 183 -6.01 2.62 11.30
C TRP A 183 -7.42 2.88 11.82
N GLN A 184 -8.06 3.92 11.32
CA GLN A 184 -9.45 4.25 11.59
C GLN A 184 -10.33 3.32 10.77
N ILE A 185 -11.10 2.46 11.41
CA ILE A 185 -11.94 1.46 10.74
C ILE A 185 -13.29 2.08 10.41
N ILE A 186 -13.57 2.20 9.11
CA ILE A 186 -14.78 2.86 8.60
C ILE A 186 -15.80 1.90 8.01
N GLY A 187 -15.42 0.65 7.77
CA GLY A 187 -16.28 -0.38 7.20
C GLY A 187 -15.64 -1.76 7.21
N ASN A 188 -16.32 -2.73 6.62
CA ASN A 188 -15.86 -4.10 6.48
C ASN A 188 -16.36 -4.71 5.16
N THR A 189 -15.57 -5.56 4.56
CA THR A 189 -15.91 -6.36 3.39
C THR A 189 -15.81 -7.85 3.69
N ASN A 190 -16.67 -8.65 3.07
CA ASN A 190 -16.58 -10.11 3.14
C ASN A 190 -15.65 -10.70 2.06
N MET A 191 -15.07 -9.85 1.21
CA MET A 191 -14.17 -10.30 0.14
C MET A 191 -12.83 -10.76 0.72
N LYS A 192 -12.40 -11.96 0.33
CA LYS A 192 -11.10 -12.50 0.74
C LYS A 192 -9.98 -11.89 -0.10
N PHE A 193 -9.05 -11.20 0.55
CA PHE A 193 -7.87 -10.60 -0.06
C PHE A 193 -6.68 -11.55 -0.13
N PHE A 194 -6.69 -12.60 0.70
CA PHE A 194 -5.68 -13.65 0.71
C PHE A 194 -6.35 -15.02 0.90
N ASP A 195 -5.87 -16.00 0.13
CA ASP A 195 -6.30 -17.40 0.26
C ASP A 195 -5.11 -18.30 -0.09
N SER A 196 -4.52 -18.93 0.93
CA SER A 196 -3.33 -19.80 0.78
C SER A 196 -3.58 -21.07 -0.03
N THR A 197 -4.83 -21.38 -0.34
CA THR A 197 -5.20 -22.57 -1.14
C THR A 197 -5.19 -22.32 -2.64
N ARG A 198 -5.04 -21.05 -3.05
CA ARG A 198 -5.03 -20.65 -4.47
C ARG A 198 -3.60 -20.68 -5.01
N GLU A 199 -3.45 -20.90 -6.30
CA GLU A 199 -2.17 -20.78 -7.02
C GLU A 199 -1.59 -19.36 -6.86
N ASP A 200 -2.44 -18.33 -7.06
CA ASP A 200 -2.15 -16.94 -6.74
C ASP A 200 -2.85 -16.58 -5.41
N PRO A 201 -2.18 -16.69 -4.26
CA PRO A 201 -2.82 -16.55 -2.97
C PRO A 201 -3.28 -15.12 -2.65
N SER A 202 -2.60 -14.10 -3.17
CA SER A 202 -3.02 -12.69 -3.02
C SER A 202 -4.02 -12.31 -4.09
N LEU A 203 -5.17 -11.74 -3.68
CA LEU A 203 -6.17 -11.25 -4.62
C LEU A 203 -5.64 -10.14 -5.51
N PHE A 204 -4.77 -9.28 -4.98
CA PHE A 204 -4.22 -8.13 -5.67
C PHE A 204 -2.70 -8.17 -5.72
N LEU A 205 -2.16 -7.59 -6.80
CA LEU A 205 -0.73 -7.35 -7.00
C LEU A 205 -0.47 -5.84 -7.18
N PRO A 206 0.77 -5.37 -6.99
CA PRO A 206 1.14 -3.99 -7.29
C PRO A 206 0.76 -3.59 -8.72
N GLY A 207 0.09 -2.46 -8.88
CA GLY A 207 -0.44 -1.99 -10.17
C GLY A 207 -1.90 -2.36 -10.43
N ASP A 208 -2.47 -3.35 -9.72
CA ASP A 208 -3.91 -3.62 -9.76
C ASP A 208 -4.70 -2.42 -9.23
N GLN A 209 -5.96 -2.34 -9.62
CA GLN A 209 -6.88 -1.31 -9.20
C GLN A 209 -8.09 -1.90 -8.48
N LEU A 210 -8.64 -1.14 -7.56
CA LEU A 210 -9.92 -1.46 -6.95
C LEU A 210 -10.76 -0.20 -6.74
N GLN A 211 -12.05 -0.41 -6.68
CA GLN A 211 -13.02 0.61 -6.27
C GLN A 211 -13.89 0.05 -5.17
N PHE A 212 -14.02 0.78 -4.06
CA PHE A 212 -14.98 0.41 -3.03
C PHE A 212 -16.39 0.76 -3.50
N VAL A 213 -17.32 -0.15 -3.30
CA VAL A 213 -18.75 0.06 -3.59
C VAL A 213 -19.58 -0.17 -2.32
N VAL A 214 -20.63 0.61 -2.14
CA VAL A 214 -21.46 0.50 -0.95
C VAL A 214 -22.34 -0.75 -1.03
N GLU A 215 -22.12 -1.72 -0.13
CA GLU A 215 -23.02 -2.85 0.09
C GLU A 215 -24.17 -2.48 1.04
N GLY A 216 -23.85 -1.65 2.06
CA GLY A 216 -24.78 -1.12 3.05
C GLY A 216 -24.09 -0.17 4.00
N ALA A 217 -24.88 0.52 4.83
CA ALA A 217 -24.35 1.42 5.86
C ALA A 217 -25.27 1.48 7.08
N GLU A 218 -24.64 1.61 8.27
CA GLU A 218 -25.29 1.89 9.54
C GLU A 218 -24.68 3.19 10.10
N LEU A 219 -25.47 4.30 10.12
CA LEU A 219 -25.01 5.66 10.38
C LEU A 219 -25.61 6.25 11.66
#